data_59ee8027f38e67e6fd8a1d1109cfd243
#
_entry.id   59ee8027f38e67e6fd8a1d1109cfd243
#
_cell.length_a   1.000
_cell.length_b   1.000
_cell.length_c   1.000
_cell.angle_alpha   90.00
_cell.angle_beta   90.00
_cell.angle_gamma   90.00
#
_symmetry.space_group_name_H-M   'P 1'
#
loop_
_entity.id
_entity.type
_entity.pdbx_description
1 polymer ?
#
loop_
_entity_poly.entity_id
_entity_poly.type
_entity_poly.pdbx_seq_one_letter_code
_entity_poly.pdbx_strand_id
1 'polypeptide(L)'
;MIELHRVSKVYSVGPVKVPALSDVSLRINKGEFVVLTGASGAGKTTLLRLLYRDDLPSDGNVEVFGHDLGTLKHRDVAALRRSIGVVFQDAKLLPVRTVYENVAFVLRVLGTPKREITQRVFDALRVVGLSSRAQAYPAQLSQGEAQRASLARAIVRKPPLLLADEPTGNLDEAMEDEILGVLRDIWAGGTTVVLATHQAYLARALRRRTLTLQSGRLVKDEG
;
A
#
# COMPACT_ATOMS: atom_id res chain seq x y z
N MET A 1 8.61 12.87 4.08
CA MET A 1 8.22 11.47 4.35
C MET A 1 8.70 10.54 3.25
N ILE A 2 8.36 10.81 2.00
CA ILE A 2 8.84 10.15 0.78
C ILE A 2 9.43 11.20 -0.13
N GLU A 3 10.62 10.96 -0.69
CA GLU A 3 11.24 11.83 -1.69
C GLU A 3 11.86 10.98 -2.79
N LEU A 4 11.58 11.33 -4.04
CA LEU A 4 12.16 10.73 -5.23
C LEU A 4 12.91 11.82 -5.99
N HIS A 5 14.16 11.54 -6.37
CA HIS A 5 15.01 12.45 -7.11
C HIS A 5 15.47 11.79 -8.42
N ARG A 6 14.87 12.21 -9.54
CA ARG A 6 15.15 11.75 -10.92
C ARG A 6 15.18 10.23 -11.04
N VAL A 7 14.19 9.57 -10.42
CA VAL A 7 14.11 8.11 -10.34
C VAL A 7 13.73 7.51 -11.67
N SER A 8 14.55 6.58 -12.15
CA SER A 8 14.28 5.75 -13.32
C SER A 8 14.34 4.28 -12.97
N LYS A 9 13.48 3.47 -13.59
CA LYS A 9 13.48 2.01 -13.46
C LYS A 9 13.31 1.36 -14.81
N VAL A 10 14.26 0.48 -15.15
CA VAL A 10 14.26 -0.32 -16.36
C VAL A 10 14.30 -1.79 -15.98
N TYR A 11 13.37 -2.58 -16.50
CA TYR A 11 13.38 -4.03 -16.38
C TYR A 11 14.03 -4.66 -17.61
N SER A 12 14.75 -5.77 -17.41
CA SER A 12 15.31 -6.58 -18.51
C SER A 12 14.48 -7.85 -18.66
N VAL A 13 13.90 -8.05 -19.83
CA VAL A 13 13.17 -9.27 -20.21
C VAL A 13 13.95 -9.92 -21.35
N GLY A 14 14.88 -10.80 -21.02
CA GLY A 14 15.87 -11.28 -21.98
C GLY A 14 16.71 -10.11 -22.52
N PRO A 15 16.83 -9.95 -23.85
CA PRO A 15 17.60 -8.84 -24.45
C PRO A 15 16.83 -7.50 -24.47
N VAL A 16 15.52 -7.51 -24.17
CA VAL A 16 14.67 -6.32 -24.27
C VAL A 16 14.72 -5.53 -22.97
N LYS A 17 14.97 -4.22 -23.06
CA LYS A 17 14.86 -3.27 -21.96
C LYS A 17 13.50 -2.58 -21.97
N VAL A 18 12.75 -2.70 -20.89
CA VAL A 18 11.43 -2.11 -20.71
C VAL A 18 11.51 -1.02 -19.64
N PRO A 19 11.46 0.28 -20.03
CA PRO A 19 11.42 1.36 -19.04
C PRO A 19 10.06 1.37 -18.35
N ALA A 20 10.05 1.26 -17.04
CA ALA A 20 8.85 1.31 -16.20
C ALA A 20 8.68 2.68 -15.52
N LEU A 21 9.78 3.35 -15.18
CA LEU A 21 9.79 4.74 -14.70
C LEU A 21 10.93 5.49 -15.39
N SER A 22 10.72 6.78 -15.66
CA SER A 22 11.67 7.65 -16.36
C SER A 22 11.68 9.04 -15.71
N ASP A 23 12.78 9.37 -15.04
CA ASP A 23 13.06 10.69 -14.47
C ASP A 23 11.93 11.22 -13.56
N VAL A 24 11.43 10.39 -12.65
CA VAL A 24 10.37 10.75 -11.72
C VAL A 24 10.94 11.45 -10.51
N SER A 25 10.50 12.70 -10.27
CA SER A 25 10.81 13.46 -9.06
C SER A 25 9.51 13.87 -8.39
N LEU A 26 9.37 13.54 -7.10
CA LEU A 26 8.20 13.92 -6.30
C LEU A 26 8.53 13.92 -4.80
N ARG A 27 7.69 14.59 -4.02
CA ARG A 27 7.75 14.56 -2.56
C ARG A 27 6.34 14.33 -2.00
N ILE A 28 6.23 13.43 -1.00
CA ILE A 28 5.00 13.21 -0.23
C ILE A 28 5.33 13.49 1.24
N ASN A 29 4.57 14.38 1.87
CA ASN A 29 4.77 14.76 3.27
C ASN A 29 4.06 13.77 4.19
N LYS A 30 4.46 13.78 5.48
CA LYS A 30 3.78 13.01 6.51
C LYS A 30 2.33 13.48 6.68
N GLY A 31 1.40 12.53 6.78
CA GLY A 31 -0.02 12.81 6.97
C GLY A 31 -0.77 13.16 5.67
N GLU A 32 -0.11 13.14 4.50
CA GLU A 32 -0.82 13.31 3.24
C GLU A 32 -1.61 12.06 2.84
N PHE A 33 -2.74 12.27 2.18
CA PHE A 33 -3.42 11.25 1.38
C PHE A 33 -3.19 11.60 -0.09
N VAL A 34 -2.45 10.76 -0.79
CA VAL A 34 -2.08 10.97 -2.19
C VAL A 34 -2.69 9.88 -3.06
N VAL A 35 -3.31 10.27 -4.15
CA VAL A 35 -3.81 9.36 -5.19
C VAL A 35 -2.81 9.32 -6.34
N LEU A 36 -2.22 8.14 -6.58
CA LEU A 36 -1.34 7.87 -7.70
C LEU A 36 -2.17 7.28 -8.84
N THR A 37 -2.45 8.06 -9.88
CA THR A 37 -3.30 7.65 -11.00
C THR A 37 -2.50 7.46 -12.30
N GLY A 38 -3.09 6.74 -13.24
CA GLY A 38 -2.52 6.47 -14.56
C GLY A 38 -3.06 5.17 -15.15
N ALA A 39 -2.96 5.00 -16.46
CA ALA A 39 -3.36 3.79 -17.16
C ALA A 39 -2.66 2.54 -16.62
N SER A 40 -3.19 1.35 -16.95
CA SER A 40 -2.48 0.10 -16.67
C SER A 40 -1.10 0.14 -17.36
N GLY A 41 -0.06 -0.32 -16.66
CA GLY A 41 1.31 -0.25 -17.16
C GLY A 41 1.99 1.13 -17.07
N ALA A 42 1.34 2.16 -16.52
CA ALA A 42 1.94 3.50 -16.38
C ALA A 42 3.12 3.59 -15.39
N GLY A 43 3.39 2.53 -14.60
CA GLY A 43 4.49 2.49 -13.64
C GLY A 43 4.07 2.61 -12.17
N LYS A 44 2.76 2.66 -11.86
CA LYS A 44 2.22 2.83 -10.49
C LYS A 44 2.73 1.76 -9.52
N THR A 45 2.51 0.49 -9.83
CA THR A 45 2.99 -0.66 -9.04
C THR A 45 4.51 -0.64 -8.88
N THR A 46 5.24 -0.30 -9.95
CA THR A 46 6.72 -0.17 -9.91
C THR A 46 7.13 0.90 -8.90
N LEU A 47 6.48 2.07 -8.94
CA LEU A 47 6.77 3.13 -7.99
C LEU A 47 6.50 2.68 -6.54
N LEU A 48 5.35 2.04 -6.28
CA LEU A 48 5.08 1.50 -4.94
C LEU A 48 6.14 0.46 -4.51
N ARG A 49 6.56 -0.46 -5.41
CA ARG A 49 7.60 -1.47 -5.11
C ARG A 49 8.94 -0.85 -4.72
N LEU A 50 9.31 0.27 -5.32
CA LEU A 50 10.49 1.02 -4.90
C LEU A 50 10.33 1.55 -3.47
N LEU A 51 9.15 2.10 -3.10
CA LEU A 51 8.91 2.70 -1.79
C LEU A 51 9.04 1.72 -0.61
N TYR A 52 8.65 0.44 -0.78
CA TYR A 52 8.85 -0.57 0.27
C TYR A 52 10.09 -1.47 -0.01
N ARG A 53 10.97 -1.01 -0.91
CA ARG A 53 12.27 -1.66 -1.19
C ARG A 53 12.12 -3.10 -1.69
N ASP A 54 11.01 -3.44 -2.39
CA ASP A 54 10.87 -4.71 -3.11
C ASP A 54 11.72 -4.73 -4.37
N ASP A 55 12.02 -3.55 -4.87
CA ASP A 55 12.91 -3.32 -5.99
C ASP A 55 13.82 -2.10 -5.73
N LEU A 56 14.80 -1.90 -6.57
CA LEU A 56 15.71 -0.75 -6.57
C LEU A 56 15.54 0.07 -7.84
N PRO A 57 15.71 1.40 -7.78
CA PRO A 57 15.81 2.20 -8.99
C PRO A 57 17.01 1.78 -9.84
N SER A 58 16.92 1.96 -11.15
CA SER A 58 18.05 1.80 -12.07
C SER A 58 18.93 3.06 -12.08
N ASP A 59 18.33 4.22 -11.78
CA ASP A 59 19.02 5.51 -11.65
C ASP A 59 18.17 6.43 -10.74
N GLY A 60 18.82 7.45 -10.16
CA GLY A 60 18.19 8.36 -9.22
C GLY A 60 18.15 7.80 -7.79
N ASN A 61 17.52 8.55 -6.89
CA ASN A 61 17.46 8.24 -5.46
C ASN A 61 16.02 8.20 -4.93
N VAL A 62 15.74 7.22 -4.05
CA VAL A 62 14.46 7.05 -3.34
C VAL A 62 14.71 7.14 -1.84
N GLU A 63 14.09 8.11 -1.19
CA GLU A 63 14.14 8.26 0.25
C GLU A 63 12.76 7.99 0.88
N VAL A 64 12.73 7.20 1.94
CA VAL A 64 11.53 6.93 2.75
C VAL A 64 11.90 7.06 4.23
N PHE A 65 11.13 7.84 4.99
CA PHE A 65 11.41 8.18 6.39
C PHE A 65 12.78 8.82 6.62
N GLY A 66 13.34 9.51 5.62
CA GLY A 66 14.68 10.10 5.67
C GLY A 66 15.83 9.12 5.45
N HIS A 67 15.53 7.90 5.02
CA HIS A 67 16.53 6.89 4.67
C HIS A 67 16.61 6.72 3.15
N ASP A 68 17.79 6.86 2.59
CA ASP A 68 18.08 6.47 1.20
C ASP A 68 17.99 4.94 1.06
N LEU A 69 17.01 4.49 0.27
CA LEU A 69 16.75 3.06 0.10
C LEU A 69 17.85 2.35 -0.68
N GLY A 70 18.63 3.06 -1.50
CA GLY A 70 19.76 2.50 -2.24
C GLY A 70 20.89 2.05 -1.32
N THR A 71 21.11 2.77 -0.22
CA THR A 71 22.21 2.54 0.73
C THR A 71 21.85 1.59 1.88
N LEU A 72 20.54 1.26 2.06
CA LEU A 72 20.09 0.39 3.15
C LEU A 72 20.71 -1.01 3.07
N LYS A 73 21.31 -1.45 4.18
CA LYS A 73 21.76 -2.83 4.34
C LYS A 73 20.57 -3.78 4.41
N HIS A 74 20.73 -5.02 3.99
CA HIS A 74 19.66 -6.03 3.96
C HIS A 74 18.90 -6.18 5.28
N ARG A 75 19.61 -6.09 6.42
CA ARG A 75 19.00 -6.15 7.76
C ARG A 75 18.07 -4.96 8.05
N ASP A 76 18.37 -3.79 7.48
CA ASP A 76 17.64 -2.54 7.75
C ASP A 76 16.37 -2.45 6.88
N VAL A 77 16.35 -3.15 5.73
CA VAL A 77 15.15 -3.28 4.88
C VAL A 77 13.98 -3.92 5.64
N ALA A 78 14.26 -4.90 6.50
CA ALA A 78 13.23 -5.50 7.34
C ALA A 78 12.62 -4.48 8.33
N ALA A 79 13.44 -3.58 8.89
CA ALA A 79 12.98 -2.51 9.77
C ALA A 79 12.12 -1.49 9.01
N LEU A 80 12.54 -1.07 7.81
CA LEU A 80 11.77 -0.21 6.92
C LEU A 80 10.38 -0.82 6.63
N ARG A 81 10.34 -2.07 6.14
CA ARG A 81 9.08 -2.76 5.79
C ARG A 81 8.13 -2.92 6.97
N ARG A 82 8.65 -3.00 8.19
CA ARG A 82 7.83 -3.01 9.41
C ARG A 82 7.07 -1.70 9.64
N SER A 83 7.56 -0.59 9.10
CA SER A 83 6.94 0.74 9.20
C SER A 83 6.02 1.05 8.04
N ILE A 84 5.83 0.12 7.11
CA ILE A 84 4.98 0.30 5.93
C ILE A 84 3.91 -0.78 5.91
N GLY A 85 2.64 -0.38 5.86
CA GLY A 85 1.53 -1.25 5.50
C GLY A 85 1.43 -1.34 3.98
N VAL A 86 1.26 -2.55 3.45
CA VAL A 86 1.06 -2.74 2.00
C VAL A 86 -0.21 -3.54 1.77
N VAL A 87 -1.08 -3.00 0.91
CA VAL A 87 -2.29 -3.67 0.41
C VAL A 87 -2.12 -3.88 -1.08
N PHE A 88 -2.29 -5.11 -1.52
CA PHE A 88 -2.18 -5.50 -2.91
C PHE A 88 -3.57 -5.58 -3.56
N GLN A 89 -3.62 -5.52 -4.87
CA GLN A 89 -4.84 -5.72 -5.65
C GLN A 89 -5.53 -7.06 -5.30
N ASP A 90 -4.76 -8.14 -5.25
CA ASP A 90 -5.23 -9.39 -4.66
C ASP A 90 -4.98 -9.36 -3.15
N ALA A 91 -5.96 -9.70 -2.34
CA ALA A 91 -5.87 -9.62 -0.88
C ALA A 91 -4.71 -10.45 -0.28
N LYS A 92 -4.22 -11.47 -1.02
CA LYS A 92 -3.09 -12.35 -0.63
C LYS A 92 -3.22 -12.87 0.80
N LEU A 93 -4.43 -13.25 1.20
CA LEU A 93 -4.66 -13.87 2.49
C LEU A 93 -4.10 -15.29 2.52
N LEU A 94 -3.66 -15.74 3.68
CA LEU A 94 -3.24 -17.10 3.92
C LEU A 94 -4.48 -18.00 3.94
N PRO A 95 -4.69 -18.90 2.97
CA PRO A 95 -5.97 -19.58 2.76
C PRO A 95 -6.34 -20.55 3.88
N VAL A 96 -5.34 -21.11 4.58
CA VAL A 96 -5.51 -22.06 5.69
C VAL A 96 -5.58 -21.38 7.07
N ARG A 97 -5.71 -20.07 7.11
CA ARG A 97 -5.78 -19.25 8.32
C ARG A 97 -7.08 -18.46 8.33
N THR A 98 -7.68 -18.31 9.51
CA THR A 98 -8.84 -17.44 9.69
C THR A 98 -8.47 -15.97 9.46
N VAL A 99 -9.46 -15.08 9.34
CA VAL A 99 -9.24 -13.63 9.28
C VAL A 99 -8.44 -13.15 10.48
N TYR A 100 -8.83 -13.57 11.70
CA TYR A 100 -8.08 -13.28 12.92
C TYR A 100 -6.62 -13.72 12.81
N GLU A 101 -6.37 -14.94 12.36
CA GLU A 101 -5.03 -15.49 12.25
C GLU A 101 -4.18 -14.81 11.19
N ASN A 102 -4.79 -14.40 10.06
CA ASN A 102 -4.14 -13.61 9.02
C ASN A 102 -3.62 -12.28 9.56
N VAL A 103 -4.43 -11.57 10.36
CA VAL A 103 -4.04 -10.31 10.98
C VAL A 103 -3.03 -10.54 12.13
N ALA A 104 -3.28 -11.53 13.00
CA ALA A 104 -2.41 -11.89 14.11
C ALA A 104 -1.02 -12.35 13.66
N PHE A 105 -0.92 -12.95 12.46
CA PHE A 105 0.34 -13.44 11.91
C PHE A 105 1.42 -12.37 11.89
N VAL A 106 1.09 -11.16 11.43
CA VAL A 106 2.01 -10.02 11.39
C VAL A 106 2.57 -9.70 12.78
N LEU A 107 1.71 -9.66 13.80
CA LEU A 107 2.11 -9.36 15.18
C LEU A 107 2.99 -10.47 15.78
N ARG A 108 2.66 -11.74 15.47
CA ARG A 108 3.43 -12.90 15.94
C ARG A 108 4.84 -12.93 15.36
N VAL A 109 4.97 -12.75 14.05
CA VAL A 109 6.27 -12.71 13.36
C VAL A 109 7.17 -11.60 13.90
N LEU A 110 6.56 -10.52 14.39
CA LEU A 110 7.27 -9.36 14.92
C LEU A 110 7.50 -9.41 16.44
N GLY A 111 7.19 -10.55 17.07
CA GLY A 111 7.47 -10.76 18.50
C GLY A 111 6.57 -9.97 19.45
N THR A 112 5.37 -9.54 19.00
CA THR A 112 4.42 -8.86 19.86
C THR A 112 4.01 -9.79 21.03
N PRO A 113 3.99 -9.31 22.27
CA PRO A 113 3.55 -10.10 23.42
C PRO A 113 2.16 -10.69 23.22
N LYS A 114 1.97 -11.98 23.53
CA LYS A 114 0.71 -12.70 23.31
C LYS A 114 -0.51 -11.97 23.90
N ARG A 115 -0.36 -11.35 25.07
CA ARG A 115 -1.42 -10.59 25.76
C ARG A 115 -1.95 -9.40 24.97
N GLU A 116 -1.14 -8.83 24.06
CA GLU A 116 -1.51 -7.65 23.28
C GLU A 116 -2.12 -8.02 21.91
N ILE A 117 -1.84 -9.24 21.39
CA ILE A 117 -2.22 -9.63 20.04
C ILE A 117 -3.73 -9.56 19.85
N THR A 118 -4.50 -10.16 20.77
CA THR A 118 -5.96 -10.22 20.64
C THR A 118 -6.57 -8.83 20.54
N GLN A 119 -6.19 -7.94 21.45
CA GLN A 119 -6.72 -6.58 21.46
C GLN A 119 -6.38 -5.84 20.16
N ARG A 120 -5.11 -5.88 19.72
CA ARG A 120 -4.67 -5.20 18.50
C ARG A 120 -5.35 -5.74 17.25
N VAL A 121 -5.56 -7.06 17.19
CA VAL A 121 -6.27 -7.69 16.06
C VAL A 121 -7.72 -7.21 16.01
N PHE A 122 -8.45 -7.25 17.13
CA PHE A 122 -9.83 -6.80 17.14
C PHE A 122 -9.97 -5.29 16.91
N ASP A 123 -9.01 -4.49 17.35
CA ASP A 123 -8.97 -3.06 17.02
C ASP A 123 -8.83 -2.85 15.50
N ALA A 124 -7.92 -3.58 14.84
CA ALA A 124 -7.78 -3.51 13.39
C ALA A 124 -9.02 -4.03 12.64
N LEU A 125 -9.62 -5.14 13.10
CA LEU A 125 -10.83 -5.69 12.51
C LEU A 125 -12.05 -4.76 12.68
N ARG A 126 -12.11 -4.00 13.78
CA ARG A 126 -13.15 -3.00 13.99
C ARG A 126 -13.05 -1.86 13.00
N VAL A 127 -11.84 -1.35 12.74
CA VAL A 127 -11.61 -0.29 11.74
C VAL A 127 -12.12 -0.68 10.36
N VAL A 128 -11.99 -1.95 9.98
CA VAL A 128 -12.41 -2.45 8.66
C VAL A 128 -13.80 -3.12 8.67
N GLY A 129 -14.54 -3.06 9.79
CA GLY A 129 -15.89 -3.63 9.89
C GLY A 129 -15.97 -5.16 9.84
N LEU A 130 -14.90 -5.89 10.22
CA LEU A 130 -14.83 -7.36 10.12
C LEU A 130 -14.78 -8.08 11.47
N SER A 131 -15.16 -7.45 12.58
CA SER A 131 -15.09 -8.08 13.90
C SER A 131 -15.93 -9.37 13.99
N SER A 132 -17.11 -9.42 13.36
CA SER A 132 -17.99 -10.60 13.32
C SER A 132 -17.46 -11.73 12.43
N ARG A 133 -16.54 -11.41 11.51
CA ARG A 133 -15.94 -12.36 10.55
C ARG A 133 -14.57 -12.87 10.99
N ALA A 134 -14.14 -12.58 12.23
CA ALA A 134 -12.81 -12.91 12.74
C ALA A 134 -12.45 -14.40 12.58
N GLN A 135 -13.41 -15.30 12.74
CA GLN A 135 -13.20 -16.75 12.63
C GLN A 135 -13.45 -17.30 11.23
N ALA A 136 -13.89 -16.50 10.27
CA ALA A 136 -14.09 -16.92 8.90
C ALA A 136 -12.77 -17.22 8.21
N TYR A 137 -12.75 -18.22 7.33
CA TYR A 137 -11.63 -18.48 6.42
C TYR A 137 -11.76 -17.65 5.15
N PRO A 138 -10.65 -17.36 4.44
CA PRO A 138 -10.68 -16.57 3.19
C PRO A 138 -11.69 -17.07 2.16
N ALA A 139 -11.88 -18.39 2.03
CA ALA A 139 -12.86 -19.00 1.11
C ALA A 139 -14.33 -18.70 1.48
N GLN A 140 -14.60 -18.19 2.68
CA GLN A 140 -15.94 -17.84 3.17
C GLN A 140 -16.22 -16.32 3.07
N LEU A 141 -15.28 -15.56 2.54
CA LEU A 141 -15.38 -14.10 2.43
C LEU A 141 -15.82 -13.68 1.03
N SER A 142 -16.61 -12.62 0.95
CA SER A 142 -16.76 -11.88 -0.30
C SER A 142 -15.43 -11.23 -0.68
N GLN A 143 -15.31 -10.80 -1.92
CA GLN A 143 -14.09 -10.14 -2.41
C GLN A 143 -13.80 -8.83 -1.65
N GLY A 144 -14.83 -8.04 -1.34
CA GLY A 144 -14.72 -6.84 -0.50
C GLY A 144 -14.30 -7.17 0.94
N GLU A 145 -14.88 -8.23 1.55
CA GLU A 145 -14.46 -8.69 2.88
C GLU A 145 -13.00 -9.16 2.90
N ALA A 146 -12.56 -9.89 1.87
CA ALA A 146 -11.17 -10.32 1.73
C ALA A 146 -10.22 -9.11 1.62
N GLN A 147 -10.62 -8.09 0.87
CA GLN A 147 -9.84 -6.87 0.74
C GLN A 147 -9.78 -6.09 2.05
N ARG A 148 -10.90 -5.97 2.79
CA ARG A 148 -10.91 -5.37 4.13
C ARG A 148 -10.04 -6.17 5.13
N ALA A 149 -10.03 -7.50 5.04
CA ALA A 149 -9.13 -8.33 5.86
C ALA A 149 -7.64 -8.07 5.53
N SER A 150 -7.31 -7.85 4.26
CA SER A 150 -5.97 -7.43 3.83
C SER A 150 -5.59 -6.05 4.39
N LEU A 151 -6.53 -5.09 4.38
CA LEU A 151 -6.36 -3.79 5.03
C LEU A 151 -6.11 -3.93 6.54
N ALA A 152 -6.93 -4.73 7.26
CA ALA A 152 -6.72 -4.99 8.69
C ALA A 152 -5.32 -5.53 8.96
N ARG A 153 -4.86 -6.49 8.15
CA ARG A 153 -3.51 -7.05 8.24
C ARG A 153 -2.42 -5.98 8.02
N ALA A 154 -2.63 -5.07 7.09
CA ALA A 154 -1.67 -4.01 6.79
C ALA A 154 -1.57 -2.98 7.91
N ILE A 155 -2.70 -2.66 8.58
CA ILE A 155 -2.77 -1.58 9.59
C ILE A 155 -2.62 -2.04 11.03
N VAL A 156 -2.63 -3.35 11.33
CA VAL A 156 -2.64 -3.89 12.70
C VAL A 156 -1.49 -3.37 13.59
N ARG A 157 -0.42 -2.87 12.97
CA ARG A 157 0.72 -2.23 13.64
C ARG A 157 0.63 -0.71 13.69
N LYS A 158 -0.41 -0.11 13.16
CA LYS A 158 -0.55 1.34 13.00
C LYS A 158 0.67 1.94 12.27
N PRO A 159 0.95 1.50 11.05
CA PRO A 159 2.12 1.97 10.31
C PRO A 159 1.99 3.46 9.99
N PRO A 160 3.10 4.24 10.00
CA PRO A 160 3.07 5.65 9.59
C PRO A 160 2.82 5.84 8.07
N LEU A 161 2.98 4.78 7.26
CA LEU A 161 2.76 4.80 5.81
C LEU A 161 1.96 3.57 5.39
N LEU A 162 0.89 3.78 4.62
CA LEU A 162 0.10 2.76 3.95
C LEU A 162 0.21 2.94 2.43
N LEU A 163 0.64 1.91 1.75
CA LEU A 163 0.67 1.81 0.29
C LEU A 163 -0.43 0.85 -0.16
N ALA A 164 -1.36 1.32 -0.97
CA ALA A 164 -2.45 0.53 -1.49
C ALA A 164 -2.37 0.49 -3.02
N ASP A 165 -2.12 -0.71 -3.57
CA ASP A 165 -2.01 -0.94 -5.01
C ASP A 165 -3.31 -1.51 -5.54
N GLU A 166 -4.11 -0.68 -6.22
CA GLU A 166 -5.40 -1.02 -6.83
C GLU A 166 -6.36 -1.79 -5.88
N PRO A 167 -6.57 -1.33 -4.64
CA PRO A 167 -7.31 -2.08 -3.63
C PRO A 167 -8.80 -2.27 -3.97
N THR A 168 -9.32 -1.54 -4.97
CA THR A 168 -10.71 -1.59 -5.42
C THR A 168 -10.87 -2.13 -6.84
N GLY A 169 -9.78 -2.53 -7.51
CA GLY A 169 -9.74 -2.82 -8.95
C GLY A 169 -10.67 -3.96 -9.44
N ASN A 170 -11.18 -4.79 -8.54
CA ASN A 170 -12.06 -5.93 -8.86
C ASN A 170 -13.38 -5.89 -8.06
N LEU A 171 -13.76 -4.72 -7.52
CA LEU A 171 -14.94 -4.56 -6.67
C LEU A 171 -16.05 -3.81 -7.43
N ASP A 172 -17.29 -4.04 -7.03
CA ASP A 172 -18.40 -3.20 -7.43
C ASP A 172 -18.35 -1.84 -6.71
N GLU A 173 -19.15 -0.89 -7.19
CA GLU A 173 -19.16 0.49 -6.70
C GLU A 173 -19.46 0.59 -5.19
N ALA A 174 -20.37 -0.22 -4.68
CA ALA A 174 -20.73 -0.21 -3.26
C ALA A 174 -19.57 -0.70 -2.38
N MET A 175 -18.91 -1.79 -2.78
CA MET A 175 -17.73 -2.31 -2.08
C MET A 175 -16.53 -1.38 -2.20
N GLU A 176 -16.40 -0.67 -3.33
CA GLU A 176 -15.36 0.34 -3.53
C GLU A 176 -15.52 1.48 -2.53
N ASP A 177 -16.73 2.03 -2.38
CA ASP A 177 -17.00 3.10 -1.42
C ASP A 177 -16.68 2.68 0.02
N GLU A 178 -16.98 1.43 0.40
CA GLU A 178 -16.60 0.89 1.71
C GLU A 178 -15.08 0.89 1.91
N ILE A 179 -14.30 0.42 0.92
CA ILE A 179 -12.82 0.42 1.00
C ILE A 179 -12.28 1.84 1.09
N LEU A 180 -12.81 2.76 0.29
CA LEU A 180 -12.42 4.17 0.33
C LEU A 180 -12.75 4.82 1.67
N GLY A 181 -13.90 4.49 2.26
CA GLY A 181 -14.27 4.89 3.62
C GLY A 181 -13.22 4.46 4.64
N VAL A 182 -12.85 3.16 4.62
CA VAL A 182 -11.81 2.61 5.49
C VAL A 182 -10.45 3.32 5.29
N LEU A 183 -10.05 3.59 4.06
CA LEU A 183 -8.80 4.31 3.77
C LEU A 183 -8.83 5.76 4.31
N ARG A 184 -9.99 6.44 4.26
CA ARG A 184 -10.17 7.77 4.86
C ARG A 184 -10.04 7.71 6.39
N ASP A 185 -10.62 6.71 7.05
CA ASP A 185 -10.54 6.53 8.51
C ASP A 185 -9.08 6.26 8.95
N ILE A 186 -8.35 5.43 8.20
CA ILE A 186 -6.94 5.14 8.44
C ILE A 186 -6.11 6.43 8.31
N TRP A 187 -6.35 7.22 7.27
CA TRP A 187 -5.69 8.51 7.08
C TRP A 187 -6.04 9.51 8.18
N ALA A 188 -7.31 9.63 8.56
CA ALA A 188 -7.76 10.50 9.66
C ALA A 188 -7.10 10.11 10.99
N GLY A 189 -6.75 8.84 11.17
CA GLY A 189 -5.94 8.34 12.29
C GLY A 189 -4.45 8.72 12.24
N GLY A 190 -4.01 9.51 11.24
CA GLY A 190 -2.65 10.05 11.13
C GLY A 190 -1.68 9.23 10.26
N THR A 191 -2.14 8.17 9.62
CA THR A 191 -1.34 7.40 8.65
C THR A 191 -1.23 8.17 7.33
N THR A 192 -0.03 8.24 6.75
CA THR A 192 0.15 8.71 5.36
C THR A 192 -0.33 7.63 4.42
N VAL A 193 -1.16 7.98 3.43
CA VAL A 193 -1.75 7.02 2.49
C VAL A 193 -1.33 7.34 1.06
N VAL A 194 -0.84 6.34 0.34
CA VAL A 194 -0.60 6.40 -1.10
C VAL A 194 -1.48 5.34 -1.76
N LEU A 195 -2.50 5.79 -2.46
CA LEU A 195 -3.46 4.94 -3.18
C LEU A 195 -3.14 4.96 -4.66
N ALA A 196 -2.67 3.84 -5.20
CA ALA A 196 -2.51 3.68 -6.64
C ALA A 196 -3.81 3.12 -7.25
N THR A 197 -4.28 3.76 -8.33
CA THR A 197 -5.48 3.35 -9.06
C THR A 197 -5.41 3.76 -10.53
N HIS A 198 -6.07 2.99 -11.39
CA HIS A 198 -6.29 3.38 -12.79
C HIS A 198 -7.62 4.14 -12.98
N GLN A 199 -8.45 4.19 -11.96
CA GLN A 199 -9.78 4.80 -11.97
C GLN A 199 -9.66 6.31 -11.68
N ALA A 200 -9.58 7.13 -12.73
CA ALA A 200 -9.39 8.58 -12.60
C ALA A 200 -10.51 9.30 -11.83
N TYR A 201 -11.73 8.73 -11.79
CA TYR A 201 -12.83 9.32 -11.06
C TYR A 201 -12.62 9.27 -9.54
N LEU A 202 -11.91 8.26 -9.01
CA LEU A 202 -11.60 8.16 -7.58
C LEU A 202 -10.76 9.34 -7.08
N ALA A 203 -9.82 9.81 -7.88
CA ALA A 203 -9.03 10.99 -7.55
C ALA A 203 -9.93 12.22 -7.33
N ARG A 204 -10.94 12.40 -8.19
CA ARG A 204 -11.92 13.48 -8.07
C ARG A 204 -12.86 13.30 -6.87
N ALA A 205 -13.36 12.07 -6.66
CA ALA A 205 -14.26 11.74 -5.56
C ALA A 205 -13.60 11.93 -4.19
N LEU A 206 -12.33 11.58 -4.08
CA LEU A 206 -11.55 11.72 -2.86
C LEU A 206 -11.15 13.16 -2.56
N ARG A 207 -11.08 14.05 -3.56
CA ARG A 207 -10.61 15.45 -3.44
C ARG A 207 -9.26 15.54 -2.70
N ARG A 208 -8.31 14.74 -3.16
CA ARG A 208 -6.97 14.63 -2.57
C ARG A 208 -5.92 14.94 -3.63
N ARG A 209 -4.72 15.27 -3.17
CA ARG A 209 -3.58 15.48 -4.06
C ARG A 209 -3.42 14.26 -4.99
N THR A 210 -3.32 14.55 -6.27
CA THR A 210 -3.28 13.54 -7.32
C THR A 210 -2.00 13.64 -8.11
N LEU A 211 -1.27 12.53 -8.15
CA LEU A 211 -0.07 12.36 -8.97
C LEU A 211 -0.45 11.50 -10.17
N THR A 212 -0.27 12.01 -11.39
CA THR A 212 -0.60 11.27 -12.61
C THR A 212 0.66 10.77 -13.29
N LEU A 213 0.77 9.44 -13.40
CA LEU A 213 1.81 8.78 -14.20
C LEU A 213 1.30 8.48 -15.61
N GLN A 214 2.14 8.76 -16.61
CA GLN A 214 1.91 8.38 -18.00
C GLN A 214 3.22 7.85 -18.59
N SER A 215 3.22 6.61 -19.09
CA SER A 215 4.40 5.97 -19.67
C SER A 215 5.67 6.12 -18.81
N GLY A 216 5.53 5.89 -17.52
CA GLY A 216 6.62 5.96 -16.55
C GLY A 216 7.05 7.37 -16.13
N ARG A 217 6.39 8.43 -16.57
CA ARG A 217 6.69 9.82 -16.22
C ARG A 217 5.61 10.43 -15.36
N LEU A 218 5.99 11.27 -14.41
CA LEU A 218 5.04 12.12 -13.68
C LEU A 218 4.66 13.29 -14.58
N VAL A 219 3.38 13.35 -15.00
CA VAL A 219 2.87 14.37 -15.92
C VAL A 219 2.01 15.43 -15.22
N LYS A 220 1.47 15.12 -14.03
CA LYS A 220 0.69 16.04 -13.21
C LYS A 220 0.93 15.79 -11.73
N ASP A 221 0.91 16.87 -10.96
CA ASP A 221 0.90 16.91 -9.49
C ASP A 221 -0.09 18.02 -9.09
N GLU A 222 -1.30 17.60 -8.74
CA GLU A 222 -2.43 18.50 -8.48
C GLU A 222 -2.88 18.27 -7.02
N GLY A 223 -2.79 19.31 -6.19
CA GLY A 223 -3.18 19.30 -4.77
C GLY A 223 -4.34 20.22 -4.46
#